data_8b2e10eac24c632fdc4ab9786e191e0a
#
_entry.id   8b2e10eac24c632fdc4ab9786e191e0a
#
_cell.length_a   1.000
_cell.length_b   1.000
_cell.length_c   1.000
_cell.angle_alpha   90.00
_cell.angle_beta   90.00
_cell.angle_gamma   90.00
#
_symmetry.space_group_name_H-M   'P 1'
#
loop_
_entity.id
_entity.type
_entity.pdbx_description
1 polymer ?
#
loop_
_entity_poly.entity_id
_entity_poly.type
_entity_poly.pdbx_seq_one_letter_code
_entity_poly.pdbx_strand_id
1 'polypeptide(L)'
;MDDLNNINKTTMVYGTYIGDGTSVRTISLSFYPKCCIILSANGRGYDNADRYGGIVLLNNPLRYSCVYNDSYYTNTLISISNNTLVLNTYDDSANAININNYVYYYLLFA
;
A
#
# COMPACT_ATOMS: atom_id res chain seq x y z
N MET A 1 31.67 -11.47 -6.56
CA MET A 1 30.91 -10.33 -6.15
C MET A 1 29.83 -9.94 -7.13
N ASP A 2 29.08 -10.84 -7.49
CA ASP A 2 28.20 -10.66 -8.64
C ASP A 2 26.79 -10.27 -8.25
N ASP A 3 26.54 -10.11 -6.98
CA ASP A 3 25.23 -9.75 -6.48
C ASP A 3 24.77 -8.41 -7.01
N LEU A 4 25.67 -7.44 -7.11
CA LEU A 4 25.34 -6.13 -7.66
C LEU A 4 25.03 -6.21 -9.16
N ASN A 5 25.62 -7.15 -9.87
CA ASN A 5 25.34 -7.32 -11.28
C ASN A 5 23.98 -7.95 -11.55
N ASN A 6 23.40 -8.61 -10.53
CA ASN A 6 22.11 -9.25 -10.65
C ASN A 6 20.95 -8.33 -10.29
N ILE A 7 21.21 -7.20 -9.65
CA ILE A 7 20.17 -6.27 -9.25
C ILE A 7 19.41 -5.71 -10.43
N ASN A 8 20.09 -5.47 -11.56
CA ASN A 8 19.46 -4.90 -12.74
C ASN A 8 18.48 -5.85 -13.42
N LYS A 9 18.37 -7.09 -12.94
CA LYS A 9 17.38 -8.05 -13.44
C LYS A 9 16.07 -7.98 -12.68
N THR A 10 15.97 -7.16 -11.64
CA THR A 10 14.74 -7.00 -10.89
C THR A 10 13.68 -6.34 -11.75
N THR A 11 12.53 -6.96 -11.84
CA THR A 11 11.39 -6.42 -12.57
C THR A 11 10.70 -5.36 -11.75
N MET A 12 10.45 -4.21 -12.37
CA MET A 12 9.64 -3.16 -11.78
C MET A 12 8.44 -2.91 -12.69
N VAL A 13 7.27 -2.84 -12.08
CA VAL A 13 6.01 -2.54 -12.77
C VAL A 13 5.33 -1.40 -12.05
N TYR A 14 4.75 -0.48 -12.78
CA TYR A 14 3.95 0.58 -12.19
C TYR A 14 2.58 0.64 -12.86
N GLY A 15 1.63 1.18 -12.14
CA GLY A 15 0.28 1.32 -12.65
C GLY A 15 -0.53 2.24 -11.76
N THR A 16 -1.84 2.24 -12.01
CA THR A 16 -2.78 3.05 -11.26
C THR A 16 -3.97 2.22 -10.84
N TYR A 17 -4.64 2.65 -9.77
CA TYR A 17 -5.98 2.20 -9.46
C TYR A 17 -6.82 3.39 -9.04
N ILE A 18 -8.14 3.26 -9.20
CA ILE A 18 -9.10 4.28 -8.79
C ILE A 18 -9.79 3.76 -7.53
N GLY A 19 -9.79 4.56 -6.47
CA GLY A 19 -10.46 4.18 -5.24
C GLY A 19 -11.96 3.94 -5.46
N ASP A 20 -12.51 2.94 -4.79
CA ASP A 20 -13.93 2.60 -4.88
C ASP A 20 -14.70 2.86 -3.59
N GLY A 21 -14.03 3.39 -2.57
CA GLY A 21 -14.65 3.76 -1.31
C GLY A 21 -14.99 2.59 -0.39
N THR A 22 -14.67 1.36 -0.77
CA THR A 22 -14.91 0.21 0.11
C THR A 22 -13.89 0.16 1.24
N SER A 23 -14.29 -0.41 2.39
CA SER A 23 -13.41 -0.50 3.55
C SER A 23 -12.32 -1.54 3.40
N VAL A 24 -12.56 -2.58 2.60
CA VAL A 24 -11.56 -3.59 2.27
C VAL A 24 -11.57 -3.81 0.77
N ARG A 25 -10.41 -3.69 0.15
CA ARG A 25 -10.27 -3.89 -1.29
C ARG A 25 -9.09 -4.78 -1.59
N THR A 26 -9.27 -5.70 -2.51
CA THR A 26 -8.20 -6.55 -3.01
C THR A 26 -7.95 -6.24 -4.48
N ILE A 27 -6.68 -6.19 -4.85
CA ILE A 27 -6.25 -5.96 -6.23
C ILE A 27 -5.37 -7.15 -6.63
N SER A 28 -5.78 -7.87 -7.67
CA SER A 28 -5.00 -8.98 -8.19
C SER A 28 -3.86 -8.44 -9.06
N LEU A 29 -2.66 -8.95 -8.84
CA LEU A 29 -1.47 -8.57 -9.55
C LEU A 29 -1.06 -9.71 -10.49
N SER A 30 -0.25 -9.39 -11.50
CA SER A 30 0.20 -10.38 -12.48
C SER A 30 1.39 -11.22 -11.99
N PHE A 31 1.97 -10.88 -10.84
CA PHE A 31 3.12 -11.58 -10.29
C PHE A 31 3.14 -11.40 -8.76
N TYR A 32 4.10 -12.04 -8.10
CA TYR A 32 4.26 -11.97 -6.65
C TYR A 32 5.29 -10.88 -6.31
N PRO A 33 4.88 -9.66 -5.97
CA PRO A 33 5.81 -8.59 -5.68
C PRO A 33 6.47 -8.77 -4.31
N LYS A 34 7.70 -8.30 -4.19
CA LYS A 34 8.41 -8.26 -2.91
C LYS A 34 8.26 -6.93 -2.21
N CYS A 35 7.95 -5.89 -2.96
CA CYS A 35 7.78 -4.54 -2.45
C CYS A 35 6.73 -3.80 -3.29
N CYS A 36 5.98 -2.94 -2.63
CA CYS A 36 5.02 -2.07 -3.29
C CYS A 36 5.11 -0.68 -2.68
N ILE A 37 5.09 0.34 -3.54
CA ILE A 37 4.98 1.73 -3.12
C ILE A 37 3.65 2.24 -3.63
N ILE A 38 2.86 2.87 -2.76
CA ILE A 38 1.56 3.45 -3.12
C ILE A 38 1.58 4.93 -2.74
N LEU A 39 1.14 5.77 -3.67
CA LEU A 39 0.93 7.20 -3.42
C LEU A 39 -0.35 7.62 -4.13
N SER A 40 -1.02 8.64 -3.60
CA SER A 40 -2.11 9.27 -4.36
C SER A 40 -1.52 9.98 -5.59
N ALA A 41 -2.34 10.17 -6.62
CA ALA A 41 -1.88 10.72 -7.90
C ALA A 41 -1.32 12.15 -7.78
N ASN A 42 -1.68 12.88 -6.72
CA ASN A 42 -1.12 14.20 -6.46
C ASN A 42 0.17 14.14 -5.62
N GLY A 43 0.75 12.96 -5.42
CA GLY A 43 2.01 12.79 -4.72
C GLY A 43 1.92 12.68 -3.21
N ARG A 44 0.72 12.61 -2.66
CA ARG A 44 0.55 12.50 -1.20
C ARG A 44 0.83 11.09 -0.72
N GLY A 45 1.63 10.97 0.33
CA GLY A 45 1.83 9.72 1.04
C GLY A 45 1.24 9.83 2.45
N TYR A 46 1.88 10.57 3.32
CA TYR A 46 1.40 10.87 4.66
C TYR A 46 1.29 12.38 4.80
N ASP A 47 0.13 12.88 5.21
CA ASP A 47 -0.15 14.30 5.28
C ASP A 47 -0.99 14.57 6.53
N ASN A 48 -0.43 15.34 7.48
CA ASN A 48 -1.02 15.58 8.80
C ASN A 48 -1.35 14.25 9.47
N ALA A 49 -2.62 13.94 9.66
CA ALA A 49 -3.05 12.68 10.24
C ALA A 49 -3.59 11.71 9.18
N ASP A 50 -3.56 12.08 7.89
CA ASP A 50 -4.12 11.28 6.82
C ASP A 50 -3.06 10.41 6.14
N ARG A 51 -3.45 9.23 5.74
CA ARG A 51 -2.57 8.23 5.14
C ARG A 51 -3.05 7.93 3.73
N TYR A 52 -2.26 8.37 2.73
CA TYR A 52 -2.59 8.24 1.30
C TYR A 52 -1.81 7.14 0.61
N GLY A 53 -0.96 6.43 1.34
CA GLY A 53 -0.14 5.38 0.78
C GLY A 53 1.06 5.08 1.67
N GLY A 54 2.10 4.50 1.09
CA GLY A 54 3.33 4.17 1.77
C GLY A 54 4.06 3.03 1.10
N ILE A 55 5.05 2.49 1.80
CA ILE A 55 5.88 1.39 1.31
C ILE A 55 5.48 0.11 2.04
N VAL A 56 5.30 -0.96 1.27
CA VAL A 56 4.91 -2.27 1.78
C VAL A 56 5.95 -3.29 1.35
N LEU A 57 6.49 -4.02 2.30
CA LEU A 57 7.36 -5.16 2.04
C LEU A 57 6.56 -6.44 2.25
N LEU A 58 6.96 -7.52 1.58
CA LEU A 58 6.21 -8.78 1.58
C LEU A 58 5.84 -9.26 2.99
N ASN A 59 6.80 -9.22 3.92
CA ASN A 59 6.60 -9.68 5.28
C ASN A 59 6.44 -8.53 6.29
N ASN A 60 6.28 -7.31 5.80
CA ASN A 60 6.16 -6.11 6.63
C ASN A 60 5.05 -5.24 6.06
N PRO A 61 3.79 -5.55 6.35
CA PRO A 61 2.68 -4.74 5.86
C PRO A 61 2.73 -3.33 6.42
N LEU A 62 2.16 -2.39 5.69
CA LEU A 62 2.03 -1.02 6.16
C LEU A 62 0.99 -0.97 7.28
N ARG A 63 1.42 -0.51 8.44
CA ARG A 63 0.59 -0.41 9.62
C ARG A 63 0.59 0.99 10.19
N TYR A 64 -0.42 1.30 10.96
CA TYR A 64 -0.40 2.46 11.83
C TYR A 64 -0.88 2.08 13.22
N SER A 65 -0.45 2.86 14.20
CA SER A 65 -0.82 2.65 15.59
C SER A 65 -1.64 3.83 16.07
N CYS A 66 -2.67 3.54 16.85
CA CYS A 66 -3.52 4.56 17.43
C CYS A 66 -3.91 4.18 18.86
N VAL A 67 -4.32 5.19 19.62
CA VAL A 67 -4.84 5.01 20.98
C VAL A 67 -6.32 5.35 20.96
N TYR A 68 -7.13 4.45 21.49
CA TYR A 68 -8.57 4.64 21.61
C TYR A 68 -9.02 4.04 22.95
N ASN A 69 -9.73 4.83 23.76
CA ASN A 69 -10.18 4.43 25.10
C ASN A 69 -9.03 3.87 25.95
N ASP A 70 -7.89 4.56 25.96
CA ASP A 70 -6.68 4.19 26.70
C ASP A 70 -6.06 2.86 26.27
N SER A 71 -6.53 2.27 25.16
CA SER A 71 -5.96 1.06 24.58
C SER A 71 -5.16 1.39 23.34
N TYR A 72 -4.08 0.64 23.13
CA TYR A 72 -3.19 0.82 22.00
C TYR A 72 -3.55 -0.22 20.93
N TYR A 73 -3.77 0.26 19.71
CA TYR A 73 -4.13 -0.59 18.58
C TYR A 73 -3.15 -0.39 17.44
N THR A 74 -2.84 -1.47 16.73
CA THR A 74 -2.06 -1.43 15.50
C THR A 74 -2.88 -2.06 14.39
N ASN A 75 -3.17 -1.28 13.35
CA ASN A 75 -4.00 -1.71 12.22
C ASN A 75 -3.15 -1.87 10.97
N THR A 76 -3.39 -2.95 10.24
CA THR A 76 -2.75 -3.20 8.96
C THR A 76 -3.56 -2.52 7.86
N LEU A 77 -2.96 -1.54 7.20
CA LEU A 77 -3.62 -0.77 6.13
C LEU A 77 -3.42 -1.43 4.78
N ILE A 78 -2.20 -1.80 4.46
CA ILE A 78 -1.83 -2.33 3.17
C ILE A 78 -0.95 -3.55 3.39
N SER A 79 -1.27 -4.65 2.71
CA SER A 79 -0.47 -5.86 2.78
C SER A 79 -0.41 -6.52 1.41
N ILE A 80 0.60 -7.37 1.23
CA ILE A 80 0.76 -8.19 0.04
C ILE A 80 0.60 -9.64 0.47
N SER A 81 -0.30 -10.37 -0.19
CA SER A 81 -0.52 -11.79 0.03
C SER A 81 -0.43 -12.49 -1.32
N ASN A 82 0.67 -13.20 -1.55
CA ASN A 82 0.98 -13.81 -2.84
C ASN A 82 0.95 -12.75 -3.97
N ASN A 83 0.03 -12.85 -4.90
CA ASN A 83 -0.16 -11.88 -5.98
C ASN A 83 -1.34 -10.93 -5.72
N THR A 84 -1.72 -10.74 -4.48
CA THR A 84 -2.84 -9.88 -4.11
C THR A 84 -2.39 -8.75 -3.23
N LEU A 85 -2.76 -7.54 -3.61
CA LEU A 85 -2.60 -6.35 -2.79
C LEU A 85 -3.89 -6.13 -2.01
N VAL A 86 -3.81 -6.01 -0.69
CA VAL A 86 -4.97 -5.83 0.17
C VAL A 86 -4.92 -4.45 0.81
N LEU A 87 -5.97 -3.67 0.58
CA LEU A 87 -6.14 -2.33 1.14
C LEU A 87 -7.26 -2.37 2.17
N ASN A 88 -7.02 -1.87 3.37
CA ASN A 88 -8.02 -1.85 4.43
C ASN A 88 -8.06 -0.47 5.08
N THR A 89 -9.17 0.22 4.97
CA THR A 89 -9.35 1.56 5.52
C THR A 89 -9.93 1.55 6.93
N TYR A 90 -10.46 0.43 7.39
CA TYR A 90 -11.14 0.32 8.70
C TYR A 90 -12.27 1.35 8.87
N ASP A 91 -12.88 1.78 7.75
CA ASP A 91 -13.91 2.82 7.74
C ASP A 91 -13.46 4.14 8.38
N ASP A 92 -12.15 4.38 8.40
CA ASP A 92 -11.56 5.59 8.92
C ASP A 92 -11.14 6.49 7.75
N SER A 93 -11.72 7.69 7.67
CA SER A 93 -11.45 8.63 6.59
C SER A 93 -9.98 9.09 6.55
N ALA A 94 -9.26 9.00 7.66
CA ALA A 94 -7.83 9.29 7.69
C ALA A 94 -7.00 8.24 6.95
N ASN A 95 -7.53 7.06 6.70
CA ASN A 95 -6.91 6.02 5.89
C ASN A 95 -7.31 6.19 4.43
N ALA A 96 -6.77 7.21 3.80
CA ALA A 96 -7.21 7.71 2.50
C ALA A 96 -6.53 6.95 1.34
N ILE A 97 -6.48 5.63 1.42
CA ILE A 97 -5.81 4.77 0.44
C ILE A 97 -6.78 4.19 -0.60
N ASN A 98 -8.09 4.42 -0.43
CA ASN A 98 -9.10 3.90 -1.34
C ASN A 98 -10.33 4.81 -1.40
N ILE A 99 -10.13 6.12 -1.40
CA ILE A 99 -11.22 7.09 -1.49
C ILE A 99 -11.88 6.98 -2.85
N ASN A 100 -13.21 6.96 -2.86
CA ASN A 100 -13.98 6.85 -4.09
C ASN A 100 -13.57 7.91 -5.11
N ASN A 101 -13.26 7.47 -6.32
CA ASN A 101 -12.87 8.29 -7.46
C ASN A 101 -11.48 8.96 -7.34
N TYR A 102 -10.72 8.71 -6.28
CA TYR A 102 -9.34 9.18 -6.20
C TYR A 102 -8.44 8.22 -6.98
N VAL A 103 -7.44 8.78 -7.66
CA VAL A 103 -6.46 7.99 -8.42
C VAL A 103 -5.21 7.81 -7.58
N TYR A 104 -4.69 6.59 -7.59
CA TYR A 104 -3.48 6.20 -6.86
C TYR A 104 -2.48 5.57 -7.83
N TYR A 105 -1.20 5.83 -7.60
CA TYR A 105 -0.12 5.16 -8.30
C TYR A 105 0.43 4.03 -7.43
N TYR A 106 0.85 2.95 -8.08
CA TYR A 106 1.60 1.91 -7.40
C TYR A 106 2.84 1.54 -8.20
N LEU A 107 3.93 1.26 -7.48
CA LEU A 107 5.15 0.66 -8.01
C LEU A 107 5.33 -0.70 -7.36
N LEU A 108 5.60 -1.72 -8.17
CA LEU A 108 5.77 -3.09 -7.71
C LEU A 108 7.15 -3.58 -8.12
N PHE A 109 7.83 -4.24 -7.20
CA PHE A 109 9.15 -4.81 -7.43
C PHE A 109 9.07 -6.33 -7.22
N ALA A 110 9.47 -7.07 -8.24
CA ALA A 110 9.52 -8.53 -8.19
C ALA A 110 10.76 -9.05 -7.46
#